data_172e32f70356b989c774d72ac8040945
#
_entry.id   172e32f70356b989c774d72ac8040945
#
_cell.length_a   1.000
_cell.length_b   1.000
_cell.length_c   1.000
_cell.angle_alpha   90.00
_cell.angle_beta   90.00
_cell.angle_gamma   90.00
#
_symmetry.space_group_name_H-M   'P 1'
#
loop_
_entity.id
_entity.type
_entity.pdbx_description
1 polymer ?
#
loop_
_entity_poly.entity_id
_entity_poly.type
_entity_poly.pdbx_seq_one_letter_code
_entity_poly.pdbx_strand_id
1 'polypeptide(L)'
;MIKTLKYLFMTLVVAALTSCEKEDVGETATVSLAGEWMVTVDLVDASGNVVMEDPYGMGYVQVITYNTAANIPTEMWISDLGNFWDFTAKVPCDASTQTFGSSSPLTNEAYESNLTVTDGKVTFGGTLSPSGAKADAIEFYITFSDDDPGMKYLMKGYRRTGLNGGAE
;
A
#
# COMPACT_ATOMS: atom_id res chain seq x y z
N MET A 1 14.10 -44.65 -43.23
CA MET A 1 14.93 -43.89 -42.30
C MET A 1 14.58 -42.39 -42.25
N ILE A 2 14.45 -41.67 -43.37
CA ILE A 2 14.18 -40.19 -43.35
C ILE A 2 12.78 -39.84 -42.81
N LYS A 3 11.76 -40.66 -43.07
CA LYS A 3 10.39 -40.41 -42.56
C LYS A 3 10.29 -40.59 -41.06
N THR A 4 10.93 -41.58 -40.47
CA THR A 4 10.95 -41.81 -39.01
C THR A 4 11.71 -40.72 -38.26
N LEU A 5 12.78 -40.17 -38.85
CA LEU A 5 13.54 -39.07 -38.28
C LEU A 5 12.72 -37.75 -38.22
N LYS A 6 11.87 -37.49 -39.25
CA LYS A 6 10.98 -36.33 -39.28
C LYS A 6 9.91 -36.39 -38.18
N TYR A 7 9.32 -37.55 -37.91
CA TYR A 7 8.33 -37.71 -36.83
C TYR A 7 8.98 -37.61 -35.46
N LEU A 8 10.22 -38.13 -35.30
CA LEU A 8 10.95 -37.98 -34.02
C LEU A 8 11.29 -36.51 -33.72
N PHE A 9 11.66 -35.74 -34.77
CA PHE A 9 11.96 -34.31 -34.63
C PHE A 9 10.66 -33.49 -34.32
N MET A 10 9.54 -33.85 -34.91
CA MET A 10 8.26 -33.21 -34.71
C MET A 10 7.71 -33.47 -33.30
N THR A 11 7.87 -34.69 -32.74
CA THR A 11 7.51 -35.01 -31.37
C THR A 11 8.39 -34.31 -30.33
N LEU A 12 9.67 -34.12 -30.61
CA LEU A 12 10.59 -33.40 -29.73
C LEU A 12 10.26 -31.90 -29.63
N VAL A 13 9.85 -31.28 -30.75
CA VAL A 13 9.46 -29.87 -30.80
C VAL A 13 8.16 -29.63 -30.05
N VAL A 14 7.17 -30.54 -30.12
CA VAL A 14 5.91 -30.43 -29.38
C VAL A 14 6.14 -30.57 -27.87
N ALA A 15 7.05 -31.45 -27.43
CA ALA A 15 7.39 -31.61 -26.01
C ALA A 15 8.09 -30.40 -25.41
N ALA A 16 8.80 -29.61 -26.22
CA ALA A 16 9.48 -28.38 -25.77
C ALA A 16 8.51 -27.19 -25.54
N LEU A 17 7.29 -27.24 -26.08
CA LEU A 17 6.31 -26.16 -25.94
C LEU A 17 5.43 -26.27 -24.70
N THR A 18 5.52 -27.34 -23.93
CA THR A 18 4.73 -27.55 -22.70
C THR A 18 5.48 -27.16 -21.42
N SER A 19 6.68 -26.58 -21.51
CA SER A 19 7.55 -26.28 -20.36
C SER A 19 7.43 -24.84 -19.86
N CYS A 20 6.29 -24.18 -20.02
CA CYS A 20 5.95 -22.97 -19.27
C CYS A 20 4.81 -23.29 -18.30
N GLU A 21 5.07 -24.06 -17.25
CA GLU A 21 4.29 -23.93 -16.04
C GLU A 21 4.59 -22.53 -15.48
N LYS A 22 3.57 -21.67 -15.43
CA LYS A 22 3.60 -20.47 -14.60
C LYS A 22 3.80 -20.98 -13.17
N GLU A 23 5.00 -20.84 -12.62
CA GLU A 23 5.15 -20.94 -11.18
C GLU A 23 4.24 -19.87 -10.57
N ASP A 24 3.28 -20.27 -9.73
CA ASP A 24 2.54 -19.34 -8.88
C ASP A 24 3.57 -18.65 -7.99
N VAL A 25 3.90 -17.41 -8.33
CA VAL A 25 4.71 -16.56 -7.46
C VAL A 25 3.86 -16.32 -6.22
N GLY A 26 4.20 -16.98 -5.12
CA GLY A 26 3.47 -16.85 -3.87
C GLY A 26 3.33 -15.38 -3.48
N GLU A 27 2.10 -14.93 -3.31
CA GLU A 27 1.81 -13.58 -2.85
C GLU A 27 2.21 -13.42 -1.38
N THR A 28 2.55 -12.19 -0.96
CA THR A 28 2.77 -11.90 0.45
C THR A 28 1.47 -11.94 1.23
N ALA A 29 1.52 -12.28 2.53
CA ALA A 29 0.34 -12.40 3.37
C ALA A 29 -0.49 -11.11 3.47
N THR A 30 0.11 -9.94 3.21
CA THR A 30 -0.54 -8.63 3.23
C THR A 30 -0.68 -8.00 1.84
N VAL A 31 -0.63 -8.79 0.75
CA VAL A 31 -0.70 -8.28 -0.64
C VAL A 31 -1.91 -7.39 -0.89
N SER A 32 -3.06 -7.67 -0.26
CA SER A 32 -4.27 -6.86 -0.36
C SER A 32 -4.13 -5.44 0.20
N LEU A 33 -3.20 -5.25 1.14
CA LEU A 33 -2.89 -3.98 1.79
C LEU A 33 -1.62 -3.32 1.25
N ALA A 34 -0.73 -4.08 0.61
CA ALA A 34 0.57 -3.60 0.15
C ALA A 34 0.43 -2.72 -1.09
N GLY A 35 1.20 -1.65 -1.17
CA GLY A 35 1.23 -0.77 -2.34
C GLY A 35 1.97 0.53 -2.14
N GLU A 36 2.13 1.25 -3.24
CA GLU A 36 2.50 2.66 -3.27
C GLU A 36 1.22 3.50 -3.37
N TRP A 37 1.08 4.48 -2.51
CA TRP A 37 -0.11 5.32 -2.41
C TRP A 37 0.27 6.78 -2.58
N MET A 38 -0.52 7.52 -3.36
CA MET A 38 -0.48 8.97 -3.44
C MET A 38 -1.63 9.51 -2.62
N VAL A 39 -1.32 10.14 -1.48
CA VAL A 39 -2.32 10.60 -0.51
C VAL A 39 -2.26 12.10 -0.31
N THR A 40 -3.41 12.72 -0.04
CA THR A 40 -3.48 14.06 0.55
C THR A 40 -3.43 13.95 2.06
N VAL A 41 -3.06 15.04 2.73
CA VAL A 41 -2.98 15.15 4.17
C VAL A 41 -3.89 16.27 4.61
N ASP A 42 -5.00 15.96 5.28
CA ASP A 42 -5.96 16.94 5.76
C ASP A 42 -5.95 16.99 7.29
N LEU A 43 -5.98 18.18 7.89
CA LEU A 43 -6.15 18.35 9.32
C LEU A 43 -7.60 18.10 9.70
N VAL A 44 -7.83 17.29 10.74
CA VAL A 44 -9.17 16.94 11.21
C VAL A 44 -9.37 17.27 12.68
N ASP A 45 -10.62 17.48 13.08
CA ASP A 45 -11.02 17.59 14.48
C ASP A 45 -11.05 16.21 15.19
N ALA A 46 -11.33 16.22 16.51
CA ALA A 46 -11.41 14.99 17.29
C ALA A 46 -12.50 14.01 16.79
N SER A 47 -13.51 14.50 16.09
CA SER A 47 -14.58 13.70 15.49
C SER A 47 -14.22 13.16 14.09
N GLY A 48 -13.08 13.56 13.54
CA GLY A 48 -12.62 13.18 12.21
C GLY A 48 -13.16 14.04 11.06
N ASN A 49 -13.80 15.19 11.37
CA ASN A 49 -14.21 16.12 10.32
C ASN A 49 -13.02 16.96 9.85
N VAL A 50 -12.87 17.13 8.54
CA VAL A 50 -11.83 17.98 7.96
C VAL A 50 -12.06 19.44 8.36
N VAL A 51 -11.08 20.03 9.04
CA VAL A 51 -11.05 21.43 9.42
C VAL A 51 -10.17 22.28 8.51
N MET A 52 -9.18 21.65 7.86
CA MET A 52 -8.32 22.29 6.88
C MET A 52 -7.79 21.24 5.89
N GLU A 53 -8.06 21.44 4.62
CA GLU A 53 -7.49 20.62 3.55
C GLU A 53 -6.05 21.08 3.28
N ASP A 54 -5.16 20.11 3.09
CA ASP A 54 -3.74 20.32 2.74
C ASP A 54 -3.09 21.49 3.52
N PRO A 55 -3.02 21.45 4.86
CA PRO A 55 -2.59 22.56 5.71
C PRO A 55 -1.17 23.03 5.42
N TYR A 56 -0.35 22.21 4.79
CA TYR A 56 1.04 22.50 4.47
C TYR A 56 1.30 22.79 2.98
N GLY A 57 0.27 22.72 2.12
CA GLY A 57 0.39 22.99 0.69
C GLY A 57 1.24 21.95 -0.06
N MET A 58 1.22 20.68 0.40
CA MET A 58 2.08 19.62 -0.12
C MET A 58 1.47 18.89 -1.33
N GLY A 59 0.16 19.00 -1.51
CA GLY A 59 -0.56 18.23 -2.51
C GLY A 59 -0.54 16.73 -2.20
N TYR A 60 -0.18 15.93 -3.19
CA TYR A 60 -0.02 14.48 -2.96
C TYR A 60 1.36 14.15 -2.41
N VAL A 61 1.39 13.40 -1.33
CA VAL A 61 2.60 12.79 -0.77
C VAL A 61 2.57 11.27 -0.96
N GLN A 62 3.74 10.65 -1.09
CA GLN A 62 3.84 9.21 -1.24
C GLN A 62 3.86 8.53 0.13
N VAL A 63 3.04 7.51 0.28
CA VAL A 63 3.06 6.55 1.38
C VAL A 63 3.21 5.15 0.80
N ILE A 64 3.97 4.28 1.45
CA ILE A 64 4.08 2.87 1.08
C ILE A 64 3.58 1.98 2.21
N THR A 65 2.97 0.87 1.84
CA THR A 65 2.61 -0.22 2.74
C THR A 65 3.20 -1.53 2.22
N TYR A 66 3.73 -2.36 3.11
CA TYR A 66 4.40 -3.60 2.72
C TYR A 66 4.39 -4.63 3.85
N ASN A 67 4.60 -5.90 3.51
CA ASN A 67 4.65 -6.99 4.49
C ASN A 67 5.87 -6.87 5.41
N THR A 68 5.74 -7.41 6.61
CA THR A 68 6.88 -7.64 7.52
C THR A 68 7.69 -8.86 7.08
N ALA A 69 8.89 -9.03 7.64
CA ALA A 69 9.71 -10.22 7.40
C ALA A 69 9.03 -11.52 7.89
N ALA A 70 8.11 -11.43 8.86
CA ALA A 70 7.31 -12.57 9.34
C ALA A 70 6.29 -13.06 8.29
N ASN A 71 5.94 -12.21 7.33
CA ASN A 71 4.98 -12.49 6.26
C ASN A 71 3.67 -13.11 6.78
N ILE A 72 3.06 -12.47 7.77
CA ILE A 72 1.77 -12.87 8.37
C ILE A 72 0.68 -11.84 8.06
N PRO A 73 -0.61 -12.24 7.98
CA PRO A 73 -1.70 -11.37 7.55
C PRO A 73 -2.16 -10.34 8.60
N THR A 74 -1.52 -10.32 9.77
CA THR A 74 -1.94 -9.53 10.93
C THR A 74 -1.02 -8.36 11.27
N GLU A 75 0.05 -8.15 10.49
CA GLU A 75 0.95 -7.01 10.65
C GLU A 75 1.55 -6.58 9.31
N MET A 76 1.74 -5.29 9.14
CA MET A 76 2.40 -4.71 7.98
C MET A 76 3.26 -3.52 8.39
N TRP A 77 4.11 -3.07 7.50
CA TRP A 77 4.79 -1.78 7.58
C TRP A 77 4.00 -0.71 6.84
N ILE A 78 4.02 0.51 7.38
CA ILE A 78 3.62 1.75 6.72
C ILE A 78 4.74 2.77 6.83
N SER A 79 5.03 3.49 5.75
CA SER A 79 6.07 4.55 5.75
C SER A 79 5.69 5.65 4.77
N ASP A 80 5.99 6.90 5.12
CA ASP A 80 5.86 8.06 4.23
C ASP A 80 7.16 8.39 3.49
N LEU A 81 8.20 7.62 3.69
CA LEU A 81 9.52 7.82 3.07
C LEU A 81 10.12 9.23 3.34
N GLY A 82 9.74 9.86 4.46
CA GLY A 82 10.15 11.23 4.78
C GLY A 82 9.41 12.32 4.00
N ASN A 83 8.28 12.01 3.37
CA ASN A 83 7.56 12.98 2.53
C ASN A 83 6.64 13.93 3.34
N PHE A 84 6.27 13.56 4.58
CA PHE A 84 5.40 14.38 5.44
C PHE A 84 6.00 14.56 6.84
N TRP A 85 6.11 13.48 7.64
CA TRP A 85 6.59 13.53 9.04
C TRP A 85 7.78 12.61 9.30
N ASP A 86 8.35 11.99 8.28
CA ASP A 86 9.41 10.97 8.35
C ASP A 86 9.02 9.82 9.31
N PHE A 87 7.96 9.12 8.97
CA PHE A 87 7.52 8.00 9.79
C PHE A 87 7.66 6.64 9.08
N THR A 88 8.03 5.66 9.87
CA THR A 88 7.98 4.23 9.50
C THR A 88 7.52 3.46 10.73
N ALA A 89 6.41 2.73 10.63
CA ALA A 89 5.87 2.00 11.76
C ALA A 89 5.34 0.63 11.36
N LYS A 90 5.44 -0.33 12.29
CA LYS A 90 4.76 -1.62 12.18
C LYS A 90 3.36 -1.48 12.73
N VAL A 91 2.36 -1.73 11.89
CA VAL A 91 0.95 -1.53 12.20
C VAL A 91 0.23 -2.87 12.21
N PRO A 92 -0.57 -3.19 13.25
CA PRO A 92 -1.50 -4.30 13.20
C PRO A 92 -2.48 -4.16 12.04
N CYS A 93 -2.79 -5.26 11.36
CA CYS A 93 -3.72 -5.24 10.24
C CYS A 93 -4.55 -6.53 10.18
N ASP A 94 -5.59 -6.50 9.37
CA ASP A 94 -6.33 -7.69 8.93
C ASP A 94 -6.39 -7.65 7.40
N ALA A 95 -5.57 -8.48 6.76
CA ALA A 95 -5.50 -8.56 5.31
C ALA A 95 -6.80 -9.09 4.68
N SER A 96 -7.63 -9.83 5.43
CA SER A 96 -8.89 -10.38 4.94
C SER A 96 -10.00 -9.32 4.83
N THR A 97 -10.00 -8.33 5.73
CA THR A 97 -10.95 -7.21 5.74
C THR A 97 -10.39 -5.93 5.15
N GLN A 98 -9.11 -5.95 4.73
CA GLN A 98 -8.37 -4.79 4.22
C GLN A 98 -8.34 -3.61 5.20
N THR A 99 -8.25 -3.90 6.51
CA THR A 99 -8.20 -2.88 7.57
C THR A 99 -6.88 -2.91 8.32
N PHE A 100 -6.48 -1.78 8.88
CA PHE A 100 -5.26 -1.65 9.68
C PHE A 100 -5.36 -0.52 10.69
N GLY A 101 -4.56 -0.59 11.75
CA GLY A 101 -4.49 0.46 12.74
C GLY A 101 -4.31 -0.05 14.16
N SER A 102 -4.00 0.88 15.06
CA SER A 102 -3.86 0.67 16.50
C SER A 102 -4.22 1.95 17.23
N SER A 103 -5.07 1.85 18.25
CA SER A 103 -5.33 2.95 19.18
C SER A 103 -4.21 3.13 20.21
N SER A 104 -3.32 2.15 20.33
CA SER A 104 -2.11 2.26 21.16
C SER A 104 -0.98 2.90 20.36
N PRO A 105 -0.10 3.69 21.02
CA PRO A 105 1.06 4.24 20.35
C PRO A 105 1.95 3.17 19.72
N LEU A 106 2.41 3.44 18.52
CA LEU A 106 3.35 2.63 17.74
C LEU A 106 4.70 3.35 17.73
N THR A 107 5.79 2.59 17.82
CA THR A 107 7.13 3.14 17.67
C THR A 107 7.34 3.64 16.24
N ASN A 108 7.86 4.85 16.10
CA ASN A 108 8.41 5.32 14.83
C ASN A 108 9.84 4.80 14.69
N GLU A 109 10.08 3.99 13.65
CA GLU A 109 11.40 3.42 13.38
C GLU A 109 12.32 4.39 12.60
N ALA A 110 11.78 5.51 12.09
CA ALA A 110 12.58 6.51 11.38
C ALA A 110 13.41 7.38 12.34
N TYR A 111 12.81 7.75 13.49
CA TYR A 111 13.49 8.47 14.57
C TYR A 111 12.74 8.30 15.91
N GLU A 112 13.34 8.78 16.99
CA GLU A 112 12.81 8.61 18.36
C GLU A 112 11.52 9.42 18.58
N SER A 113 10.38 8.83 18.19
CA SER A 113 9.03 9.33 18.43
C SER A 113 8.03 8.18 18.44
N ASN A 114 6.76 8.49 18.70
CA ASN A 114 5.64 7.55 18.57
C ASN A 114 4.56 8.16 17.69
N LEU A 115 3.75 7.29 17.10
CA LEU A 115 2.58 7.69 16.32
C LEU A 115 1.40 6.76 16.62
N THR A 116 0.19 7.17 16.30
CA THR A 116 -0.97 6.26 16.24
C THR A 116 -1.54 6.28 14.82
N VAL A 117 -1.95 5.11 14.35
CA VAL A 117 -2.69 4.97 13.08
C VAL A 117 -4.02 4.34 13.41
N THR A 118 -5.14 4.99 13.07
CA THR A 118 -6.48 4.47 13.36
C THR A 118 -7.36 4.45 12.12
N ASP A 119 -8.36 3.56 12.13
CA ASP A 119 -9.40 3.45 11.10
C ASP A 119 -8.85 3.26 9.68
N GLY A 120 -7.67 2.65 9.57
CA GLY A 120 -7.01 2.39 8.30
C GLY A 120 -7.79 1.38 7.47
N LYS A 121 -7.96 1.70 6.17
CA LYS A 121 -8.69 0.86 5.23
C LYS A 121 -8.16 1.00 3.82
N VAL A 122 -8.10 -0.14 3.10
CA VAL A 122 -7.94 -0.18 1.65
C VAL A 122 -9.27 -0.60 1.02
N THR A 123 -9.70 0.09 -0.03
CA THR A 123 -10.93 -0.23 -0.77
C THR A 123 -10.59 -0.43 -2.25
N PHE A 124 -10.76 -1.65 -2.74
CA PHE A 124 -10.47 -1.98 -4.14
C PHE A 124 -11.37 -1.22 -5.09
N GLY A 125 -10.75 -0.52 -6.05
CA GLY A 125 -11.44 0.34 -6.99
C GLY A 125 -12.28 1.43 -6.33
N GLY A 126 -11.91 1.86 -5.12
CA GLY A 126 -12.66 2.80 -4.29
C GLY A 126 -12.54 4.27 -4.70
N THR A 127 -11.66 4.60 -5.65
CA THR A 127 -11.42 5.98 -6.08
C THR A 127 -11.04 6.08 -7.56
N LEU A 128 -10.82 7.30 -8.03
CA LEU A 128 -10.24 7.58 -9.34
C LEU A 128 -8.87 8.24 -9.14
N SER A 129 -7.91 7.90 -9.99
CA SER A 129 -6.65 8.61 -10.08
C SER A 129 -6.86 9.99 -10.74
N PRO A 130 -5.89 10.91 -10.70
CA PRO A 130 -5.98 12.21 -11.38
C PRO A 130 -6.23 12.09 -12.90
N SER A 131 -5.82 11.00 -13.52
CA SER A 131 -6.12 10.72 -14.95
C SER A 131 -7.55 10.24 -15.20
N GLY A 132 -8.37 10.05 -14.14
CA GLY A 132 -9.73 9.50 -14.24
C GLY A 132 -9.80 7.97 -14.31
N ALA A 133 -8.67 7.27 -14.18
CA ALA A 133 -8.65 5.81 -14.15
C ALA A 133 -9.10 5.29 -12.77
N LYS A 134 -9.85 4.18 -12.76
CA LYS A 134 -10.26 3.51 -11.54
C LYS A 134 -9.05 2.97 -10.78
N ALA A 135 -8.95 3.27 -9.50
CA ALA A 135 -7.84 2.90 -8.63
C ALA A 135 -8.33 2.44 -7.25
N ASP A 136 -7.50 1.65 -6.56
CA ASP A 136 -7.76 1.32 -5.16
C ASP A 136 -7.54 2.56 -4.31
N ALA A 137 -8.37 2.71 -3.27
CA ALA A 137 -8.27 3.79 -2.30
C ALA A 137 -7.58 3.31 -1.01
N ILE A 138 -6.85 4.22 -0.37
CA ILE A 138 -6.41 4.10 1.02
C ILE A 138 -6.93 5.28 1.82
N GLU A 139 -7.30 5.03 3.08
CA GLU A 139 -7.70 6.06 4.03
C GLU A 139 -7.28 5.63 5.43
N PHE A 140 -6.74 6.55 6.23
CA PHE A 140 -6.43 6.34 7.64
C PHE A 140 -6.22 7.66 8.37
N TYR A 141 -6.39 7.65 9.69
CA TYR A 141 -6.00 8.76 10.54
C TYR A 141 -4.64 8.50 11.18
N ILE A 142 -3.86 9.58 11.39
CA ILE A 142 -2.55 9.52 12.04
C ILE A 142 -2.37 10.69 13.01
N THR A 143 -1.70 10.42 14.13
CA THR A 143 -1.24 11.42 15.09
C THR A 143 0.23 11.16 15.43
N PHE A 144 0.97 12.19 15.80
CA PHE A 144 2.37 12.10 16.17
C PHE A 144 2.59 12.60 17.60
N SER A 145 3.49 11.96 18.37
CA SER A 145 3.75 12.32 19.77
C SER A 145 4.54 13.62 19.94
N ASP A 146 5.21 14.04 18.90
CA ASP A 146 6.05 15.24 18.80
C ASP A 146 5.38 16.40 18.05
N ASP A 147 4.10 16.26 17.74
CA ASP A 147 3.26 17.34 17.21
C ASP A 147 2.54 18.11 18.33
N ASP A 148 1.94 19.23 17.99
CA ASP A 148 1.10 19.99 18.91
C ASP A 148 -0.07 19.14 19.44
N PRO A 149 -0.41 19.26 20.74
CA PRO A 149 -1.48 18.45 21.33
C PRO A 149 -2.81 18.59 20.60
N GLY A 150 -3.38 17.45 20.21
CA GLY A 150 -4.69 17.39 19.55
C GLY A 150 -4.64 17.45 18.03
N MET A 151 -3.47 17.59 17.44
CA MET A 151 -3.32 17.49 15.99
C MET A 151 -3.56 16.06 15.52
N LYS A 152 -4.42 15.90 14.52
CA LYS A 152 -4.79 14.64 13.91
C LYS A 152 -4.96 14.85 12.41
N TYR A 153 -4.41 13.97 11.63
CA TYR A 153 -4.47 14.08 10.17
C TYR A 153 -5.23 12.91 9.56
N LEU A 154 -6.02 13.23 8.54
CA LEU A 154 -6.61 12.25 7.63
C LEU A 154 -5.70 12.14 6.41
N MET A 155 -5.15 10.95 6.19
CA MET A 155 -4.46 10.60 4.96
C MET A 155 -5.38 9.79 4.07
N LYS A 156 -5.65 10.26 2.86
CA LYS A 156 -6.53 9.57 1.89
C LYS A 156 -6.01 9.72 0.48
N GLY A 157 -6.14 8.68 -0.32
CA GLY A 157 -5.66 8.74 -1.69
C GLY A 157 -5.84 7.47 -2.49
N TYR A 158 -5.03 7.30 -3.51
CA TYR A 158 -5.14 6.22 -4.48
C TYR A 158 -3.85 5.43 -4.62
N ARG A 159 -3.99 4.14 -5.01
CA ARG A 159 -2.84 3.29 -5.32
C ARG A 159 -2.19 3.76 -6.61
N ARG A 160 -0.90 4.08 -6.53
CA ARG A 160 -0.08 4.39 -7.71
C ARG A 160 0.22 3.10 -8.46
N THR A 161 -0.10 3.08 -9.75
CA THR A 161 0.31 2.02 -10.69
C THR A 161 0.86 2.68 -11.93
N GLY A 162 1.81 2.06 -12.60
CA GLY A 162 2.36 2.58 -13.86
C GLY A 162 1.32 2.71 -15.00
N LEU A 163 0.10 2.20 -14.77
CA LEU A 163 -0.98 2.20 -15.74
C LEU A 163 -2.02 3.30 -15.52
N ASN A 164 -2.12 3.89 -14.32
CA ASN A 164 -3.13 4.89 -14.00
C ASN A 164 -2.63 6.34 -14.06
N GLY A 165 -1.55 6.58 -14.81
CA GLY A 165 -1.05 7.91 -15.11
C GLY A 165 -0.75 8.70 -13.85
N GLY A 166 0.13 8.16 -13.00
CA GLY A 166 0.50 8.80 -11.76
C GLY A 166 0.87 10.25 -12.01
N ALA A 167 0.45 11.15 -11.11
CA ALA A 167 0.94 12.51 -11.08
C ALA A 167 2.47 12.48 -11.01
N GLU A 168 3.12 13.06 -12.00
CA GLU A 168 4.53 13.44 -11.94
C GLU A 168 4.69 14.71 -11.12
#